data_9e8f1976bd107e0fc7067d1d231a4245
#
_entry.id   9e8f1976bd107e0fc7067d1d231a4245
#
_cell.length_a   1.000
_cell.length_b   1.000
_cell.length_c   1.000
_cell.angle_alpha   90.00
_cell.angle_beta   90.00
_cell.angle_gamma   90.00
#
_symmetry.space_group_name_H-M   'P 1'
#
loop_
_entity.id
_entity.type
_entity.pdbx_description
1 polymer ?
#
loop_
_entity_poly.entity_id
_entity_poly.type
_entity_poly.pdbx_seq_one_letter_code
_entity_poly.pdbx_strand_id
1 'polypeptide(L)'
;MKILLGISGSSSVHLGLKLLENLEKKAKVFCIITEGAKLSFEAENKKKLDKICKKRFKKVVFFEDNDLKAAVSSGSFGIKKTIIAPCSISTLAKIHAGISDTLLTRACAVALKEQKKLILGVREMPLSFLSLEQMTKLSSQGVCIAPPIYASYSGVKDLEDLENFIVGKWLNLLKIKHNLFKKWD
;
A
#
# COMPACT_ATOMS: atom_id res chain seq x y z
N MET A 1 -14.02 -6.74 8.20
CA MET A 1 -13.61 -6.64 6.78
C MET A 1 -12.15 -7.08 6.64
N LYS A 2 -11.81 -7.89 5.62
CA LYS A 2 -10.42 -8.30 5.33
C LYS A 2 -9.79 -7.29 4.36
N ILE A 3 -8.65 -6.74 4.75
CA ILE A 3 -7.85 -5.79 3.94
C ILE A 3 -6.46 -6.36 3.75
N LEU A 4 -5.92 -6.30 2.54
CA LEU A 4 -4.54 -6.57 2.23
C LEU A 4 -3.78 -5.25 2.07
N LEU A 5 -2.72 -5.07 2.83
CA LEU A 5 -1.74 -4.01 2.64
C LEU A 5 -0.46 -4.61 2.08
N GLY A 6 -0.02 -4.09 0.95
CA GLY A 6 1.32 -4.31 0.41
C GLY A 6 2.21 -3.10 0.67
N ILE A 7 3.46 -3.34 1.03
CA ILE A 7 4.48 -2.31 1.16
C ILE A 7 5.62 -2.69 0.23
N SER A 8 5.83 -1.92 -0.84
CA SER A 8 6.86 -2.24 -1.83
C SER A 8 8.04 -1.26 -1.82
N GLY A 9 9.14 -1.63 -2.48
CA GLY A 9 10.42 -0.95 -2.39
C GLY A 9 10.42 0.45 -3.01
N SER A 10 10.05 1.41 -2.20
CA SER A 10 10.09 2.83 -2.51
C SER A 10 10.45 3.58 -1.24
N SER A 11 11.07 4.74 -1.33
CA SER A 11 11.23 5.62 -0.17
C SER A 11 9.88 5.89 0.49
N SER A 12 9.87 6.27 1.78
CA SER A 12 8.64 6.49 2.56
C SER A 12 7.89 5.20 2.98
N VAL A 13 8.62 4.10 3.21
CA VAL A 13 8.05 2.86 3.81
C VAL A 13 7.32 3.16 5.13
N HIS A 14 7.75 4.17 5.90
CA HIS A 14 7.13 4.62 7.14
C HIS A 14 5.65 5.01 6.96
N LEU A 15 5.24 5.55 5.81
CA LEU A 15 3.81 5.82 5.51
C LEU A 15 2.98 4.53 5.47
N GLY A 16 3.56 3.45 4.92
CA GLY A 16 2.94 2.13 4.95
C GLY A 16 2.78 1.60 6.37
N LEU A 17 3.79 1.80 7.23
CA LEU A 17 3.72 1.41 8.64
C LEU A 17 2.69 2.23 9.41
N LYS A 18 2.61 3.54 9.16
CA LYS A 18 1.59 4.42 9.76
C LYS A 18 0.17 4.05 9.30
N LEU A 19 0.01 3.67 8.04
CA LEU A 19 -1.25 3.13 7.53
C LEU A 19 -1.61 1.81 8.22
N LEU A 20 -0.64 0.90 8.37
CA LEU A 20 -0.82 -0.40 9.04
C LEU A 20 -1.31 -0.22 10.49
N GLU A 21 -0.72 0.71 11.22
CA GLU A 21 -1.09 1.05 12.61
C GLU A 21 -2.55 1.51 12.74
N ASN A 22 -3.01 2.29 11.76
CA ASN A 22 -4.40 2.76 11.74
C ASN A 22 -5.38 1.67 11.30
N LEU A 23 -4.95 0.75 10.42
CA LEU A 23 -5.79 -0.33 9.92
C LEU A 23 -5.98 -1.46 10.93
N GLU A 24 -4.92 -1.87 11.67
CA GLU A 24 -5.01 -3.00 12.61
C GLU A 24 -6.03 -2.82 13.74
N LYS A 25 -6.35 -1.55 14.05
CA LYS A 25 -7.35 -1.17 15.06
C LYS A 25 -8.79 -1.31 14.54
N LYS A 26 -8.99 -1.44 13.21
CA LYS A 26 -10.30 -1.24 12.56
C LYS A 26 -10.69 -2.35 11.58
N ALA A 27 -9.75 -3.21 11.19
CA ALA A 27 -9.98 -4.28 10.23
C ALA A 27 -9.12 -5.51 10.52
N LYS A 28 -9.47 -6.65 9.93
CA LYS A 28 -8.57 -7.80 9.86
C LYS A 28 -7.57 -7.53 8.74
N VAL A 29 -6.32 -7.26 9.12
CA VAL A 29 -5.27 -6.85 8.18
C VAL A 29 -4.33 -8.00 7.89
N PHE A 30 -4.05 -8.18 6.61
CA PHE A 30 -3.01 -9.04 6.05
C PHE A 30 -1.96 -8.12 5.43
N CYS A 31 -0.69 -8.40 5.64
CA CYS A 31 0.38 -7.54 5.16
C CYS A 31 1.45 -8.34 4.42
N ILE A 32 1.88 -7.82 3.28
CA ILE A 32 3.02 -8.33 2.51
C ILE A 32 4.02 -7.19 2.37
N ILE A 33 5.27 -7.45 2.77
CA ILE A 33 6.37 -6.49 2.67
C ILE A 33 7.39 -7.09 1.69
N THR A 34 7.62 -6.40 0.57
CA THR A 34 8.59 -6.89 -0.42
C THR A 34 10.02 -6.77 0.09
N GLU A 35 10.93 -7.57 -0.47
CA GLU A 35 12.35 -7.46 -0.16
C GLU A 35 12.89 -6.07 -0.46
N GLY A 36 12.47 -5.46 -1.59
CA GLY A 36 12.82 -4.07 -1.91
C GLY A 36 12.39 -3.07 -0.84
N ALA A 37 11.25 -3.28 -0.16
CA ALA A 37 10.83 -2.41 0.93
C ALA A 37 11.70 -2.60 2.18
N LYS A 38 12.13 -3.82 2.49
CA LYS A 38 13.05 -4.11 3.60
C LYS A 38 14.39 -3.42 3.36
N LEU A 39 14.95 -3.57 2.15
CA LEU A 39 16.21 -2.94 1.75
C LEU A 39 16.15 -1.41 1.80
N SER A 40 15.11 -0.80 1.22
CA SER A 40 14.93 0.66 1.24
C SER A 40 14.82 1.18 2.68
N PHE A 41 14.02 0.53 3.51
CA PHE A 41 13.86 0.94 4.91
C PHE A 41 15.15 0.80 5.71
N GLU A 42 15.90 -0.29 5.52
CA GLU A 42 17.18 -0.51 6.21
C GLU A 42 18.24 0.52 5.80
N ALA A 43 18.29 0.87 4.52
CA ALA A 43 19.18 1.91 4.00
C ALA A 43 18.88 3.29 4.62
N GLU A 44 17.58 3.66 4.70
CA GLU A 44 17.12 4.94 5.20
C GLU A 44 17.21 5.06 6.74
N ASN A 45 16.97 3.96 7.48
CA ASN A 45 16.77 4.00 8.94
C ASN A 45 17.83 3.24 9.74
N LYS A 46 18.71 2.48 9.09
CA LYS A 46 19.71 1.59 9.74
C LYS A 46 19.07 0.59 10.72
N LYS A 47 17.84 0.16 10.47
CA LYS A 47 17.04 -0.74 11.31
C LYS A 47 16.37 -1.80 10.46
N LYS A 48 16.23 -3.03 10.99
CA LYS A 48 15.55 -4.13 10.29
C LYS A 48 14.03 -4.02 10.42
N LEU A 49 13.37 -3.87 9.28
CA LEU A 49 11.92 -3.67 9.19
C LEU A 49 11.14 -4.83 9.81
N ASP A 50 11.53 -6.08 9.54
CA ASP A 50 10.86 -7.27 10.07
C ASP A 50 10.85 -7.32 11.60
N LYS A 51 11.95 -6.91 12.25
CA LYS A 51 12.02 -6.85 13.72
C LYS A 51 11.04 -5.83 14.29
N ILE A 52 10.92 -4.67 13.63
CA ILE A 52 9.97 -3.62 14.03
C ILE A 52 8.54 -4.11 13.87
N CYS A 53 8.21 -4.70 12.72
CA CYS A 53 6.86 -5.18 12.43
C CYS A 53 6.42 -6.27 13.41
N LYS A 54 7.26 -7.29 13.67
CA LYS A 54 6.96 -8.37 14.64
C LYS A 54 6.76 -7.84 16.06
N LYS A 55 7.49 -6.80 16.46
CA LYS A 55 7.35 -6.20 17.79
C LYS A 55 6.10 -5.32 17.90
N ARG A 56 5.78 -4.52 16.88
CA ARG A 56 4.77 -3.46 16.93
C ARG A 56 3.36 -3.95 16.61
N PHE A 57 3.21 -4.82 15.59
CA PHE A 57 1.91 -5.17 15.01
C PHE A 57 1.49 -6.61 15.38
N LYS A 58 0.82 -6.77 16.53
CA LYS A 58 0.45 -8.10 17.06
C LYS A 58 -0.83 -8.70 16.46
N LYS A 59 -1.69 -7.87 15.88
CA LYS A 59 -2.98 -8.28 15.28
C LYS A 59 -2.92 -8.44 13.77
N VAL A 60 -1.77 -8.11 13.16
CA VAL A 60 -1.56 -8.19 11.71
C VAL A 60 -1.02 -9.57 11.34
N VAL A 61 -1.58 -10.17 10.29
CA VAL A 61 -1.05 -11.41 9.72
C VAL A 61 -0.09 -11.03 8.59
N PHE A 62 1.19 -11.30 8.78
CA PHE A 62 2.23 -11.09 7.79
C PHE A 62 2.43 -12.34 6.93
N PHE A 63 2.62 -12.15 5.63
CA PHE A 63 3.03 -13.17 4.69
C PHE A 63 4.36 -12.78 4.05
N GLU A 64 5.20 -13.77 3.78
CA GLU A 64 6.42 -13.57 2.99
C GLU A 64 6.07 -13.42 1.51
N ASP A 65 6.73 -12.49 0.81
CA ASP A 65 6.41 -12.16 -0.59
C ASP A 65 6.73 -13.29 -1.60
N ASN A 66 7.55 -14.25 -1.19
CA ASN A 66 7.88 -15.45 -1.96
C ASN A 66 6.93 -16.66 -1.69
N ASP A 67 6.01 -16.56 -0.73
CA ASP A 67 5.09 -17.65 -0.41
C ASP A 67 3.82 -17.61 -1.26
N LEU A 68 3.92 -18.05 -2.51
CA LEU A 68 2.78 -18.15 -3.42
C LEU A 68 1.70 -19.15 -2.99
N LYS A 69 1.94 -19.97 -1.95
CA LYS A 69 0.95 -20.89 -1.38
C LYS A 69 0.06 -20.21 -0.35
N ALA A 70 0.43 -19.00 0.11
CA ALA A 70 -0.33 -18.27 1.11
C ALA A 70 -1.77 -17.98 0.66
N ALA A 71 -2.70 -17.98 1.60
CA ALA A 71 -4.14 -17.89 1.34
C ALA A 71 -4.55 -16.67 0.49
N VAL A 72 -3.83 -15.55 0.59
CA VAL A 72 -4.11 -14.31 -0.17
C VAL A 72 -3.85 -14.44 -1.68
N SER A 73 -3.21 -15.53 -2.12
CA SER A 73 -3.02 -15.87 -3.55
C SER A 73 -4.33 -16.34 -4.22
N SER A 74 -5.37 -16.62 -3.43
CA SER A 74 -6.66 -17.13 -3.91
C SER A 74 -7.79 -16.10 -3.72
N GLY A 75 -8.64 -15.94 -4.74
CA GLY A 75 -9.83 -15.09 -4.69
C GLY A 75 -10.86 -15.55 -3.64
N SER A 76 -10.96 -16.87 -3.38
CA SER A 76 -11.87 -17.46 -2.38
C SER A 76 -11.50 -17.08 -0.93
N PHE A 77 -10.29 -16.66 -0.66
CA PHE A 77 -9.89 -16.18 0.66
C PHE A 77 -10.66 -14.93 1.10
N GLY A 78 -11.16 -14.16 0.13
CA GLY A 78 -12.14 -13.11 0.37
C GLY A 78 -11.55 -11.79 0.88
N ILE A 79 -10.36 -11.41 0.41
CA ILE A 79 -9.87 -10.03 0.55
C ILE A 79 -10.89 -9.09 -0.12
N LYS A 80 -11.33 -8.06 0.59
CA LYS A 80 -12.31 -7.10 0.09
C LYS A 80 -11.68 -5.87 -0.55
N LYS A 81 -10.52 -5.45 -0.04
CA LYS A 81 -9.78 -4.29 -0.53
C LYS A 81 -8.29 -4.55 -0.42
N THR A 82 -7.55 -4.15 -1.44
CA THR A 82 -6.09 -4.22 -1.49
C THR A 82 -5.53 -2.82 -1.69
N ILE A 83 -4.52 -2.47 -0.92
CA ILE A 83 -3.76 -1.24 -1.09
C ILE A 83 -2.28 -1.55 -1.07
N ILE A 84 -1.55 -0.98 -2.02
CA ILE A 84 -0.08 -1.01 -2.06
C ILE A 84 0.40 0.40 -1.72
N ALA A 85 1.00 0.58 -0.55
CA ALA A 85 1.40 1.89 -0.05
C ALA A 85 2.63 1.80 0.87
N PRO A 86 3.78 2.38 0.43
CA PRO A 86 4.02 2.92 -0.89
C PRO A 86 4.07 1.84 -1.98
N CYS A 87 3.77 2.24 -3.23
CA CYS A 87 3.90 1.39 -4.41
C CYS A 87 5.10 1.87 -5.25
N SER A 88 6.08 1.00 -5.45
CA SER A 88 7.23 1.28 -6.32
C SER A 88 6.86 1.20 -7.80
N ILE A 89 7.65 1.87 -8.65
CA ILE A 89 7.50 1.79 -10.11
C ILE A 89 7.66 0.35 -10.63
N SER A 90 8.58 -0.42 -10.05
CA SER A 90 8.72 -1.84 -10.40
C SER A 90 7.45 -2.64 -10.10
N THR A 91 6.83 -2.40 -8.95
CA THR A 91 5.55 -3.06 -8.60
C THR A 91 4.42 -2.60 -9.52
N LEU A 92 4.32 -1.30 -9.82
CA LEU A 92 3.37 -0.75 -10.78
C LEU A 92 3.51 -1.43 -12.15
N ALA A 93 4.74 -1.51 -12.67
CA ALA A 93 5.04 -2.12 -13.97
C ALA A 93 4.64 -3.61 -14.01
N LYS A 94 4.97 -4.38 -12.96
CA LYS A 94 4.58 -5.80 -12.86
C LYS A 94 3.06 -5.98 -12.85
N ILE A 95 2.33 -5.17 -12.07
CA ILE A 95 0.86 -5.24 -12.01
C ILE A 95 0.28 -4.91 -13.37
N HIS A 96 0.76 -3.85 -14.04
CA HIS A 96 0.31 -3.47 -15.37
C HIS A 96 0.56 -4.56 -16.42
N ALA A 97 1.72 -5.20 -16.39
CA ALA A 97 2.10 -6.27 -17.31
C ALA A 97 1.46 -7.63 -16.97
N GLY A 98 0.69 -7.75 -15.86
CA GLY A 98 0.10 -9.02 -15.41
C GLY A 98 1.10 -10.01 -14.83
N ILE A 99 2.32 -9.57 -14.49
CA ILE A 99 3.38 -10.41 -13.93
C ILE A 99 3.04 -10.72 -12.46
N SER A 100 2.85 -12.00 -12.16
CA SER A 100 2.41 -12.50 -10.83
C SER A 100 3.48 -13.43 -10.23
N ASP A 101 4.72 -12.99 -10.23
CA ASP A 101 5.91 -13.74 -9.80
C ASP A 101 6.18 -13.68 -8.29
N THR A 102 5.49 -12.81 -7.58
CA THR A 102 5.53 -12.70 -6.12
C THR A 102 4.12 -12.76 -5.53
N LEU A 103 4.02 -13.00 -4.22
CA LEU A 103 2.72 -13.04 -3.53
C LEU A 103 1.99 -11.69 -3.64
N LEU A 104 2.71 -10.57 -3.54
CA LEU A 104 2.14 -9.23 -3.68
C LEU A 104 1.52 -9.03 -5.06
N THR A 105 2.27 -9.30 -6.12
CA THR A 105 1.79 -9.12 -7.50
C THR A 105 0.68 -10.12 -7.83
N ARG A 106 0.77 -11.37 -7.31
CA ARG A 106 -0.32 -12.35 -7.41
C ARG A 106 -1.60 -11.87 -6.74
N ALA A 107 -1.51 -11.31 -5.53
CA ALA A 107 -2.68 -10.78 -4.82
C ALA A 107 -3.31 -9.59 -5.56
N CYS A 108 -2.51 -8.74 -6.22
CA CYS A 108 -3.01 -7.68 -7.10
C CYS A 108 -3.74 -8.23 -8.31
N ALA A 109 -3.18 -9.25 -8.98
CA ALA A 109 -3.85 -9.94 -10.10
C ALA A 109 -5.18 -10.57 -9.66
N VAL A 110 -5.24 -11.14 -8.44
CA VAL A 110 -6.49 -11.64 -7.85
C VAL A 110 -7.48 -10.50 -7.64
N ALA A 111 -7.04 -9.35 -7.11
CA ALA A 111 -7.92 -8.20 -6.91
C ALA A 111 -8.52 -7.71 -8.24
N LEU A 112 -7.73 -7.65 -9.31
CA LEU A 112 -8.17 -7.26 -10.65
C LEU A 112 -9.19 -8.24 -11.22
N LYS A 113 -8.86 -9.56 -11.28
CA LYS A 113 -9.77 -10.55 -11.85
C LYS A 113 -11.09 -10.72 -11.09
N GLU A 114 -11.08 -10.47 -9.78
CA GLU A 114 -12.27 -10.52 -8.91
C GLU A 114 -12.99 -9.16 -8.82
N GLN A 115 -12.55 -8.16 -9.59
CA GLN A 115 -13.09 -6.79 -9.58
C GLN A 115 -13.19 -6.20 -8.16
N LYS A 116 -12.19 -6.47 -7.33
CA LYS A 116 -12.07 -5.93 -5.99
C LYS A 116 -11.31 -4.59 -6.02
N LYS A 117 -11.59 -3.76 -5.02
CA LYS A 117 -10.90 -2.47 -4.88
C LYS A 117 -9.40 -2.67 -4.76
N LEU A 118 -8.66 -2.13 -5.73
CA LEU A 118 -7.20 -2.03 -5.73
C LEU A 118 -6.79 -0.56 -5.72
N ILE A 119 -5.90 -0.20 -4.79
CA ILE A 119 -5.38 1.16 -4.62
C ILE A 119 -3.86 1.08 -4.69
N LEU A 120 -3.24 1.94 -5.49
CA LEU A 120 -1.79 2.03 -5.62
C LEU A 120 -1.32 3.41 -5.18
N GLY A 121 -0.66 3.48 -4.04
CA GLY A 121 0.02 4.67 -3.53
C GLY A 121 1.39 4.83 -4.21
N VAL A 122 1.37 5.05 -5.53
CA VAL A 122 2.60 5.13 -6.33
C VAL A 122 3.46 6.27 -5.82
N ARG A 123 4.73 5.97 -5.50
CA ARG A 123 5.68 6.95 -5.02
C ARG A 123 6.90 7.00 -5.95
N GLU A 124 6.98 8.04 -6.73
CA GLU A 124 8.09 8.38 -7.63
C GLU A 124 8.05 9.86 -7.98
N MET A 125 9.22 10.44 -8.21
CA MET A 125 9.37 11.82 -8.70
C MET A 125 10.76 12.01 -9.33
N PRO A 126 10.85 12.49 -10.60
CA PRO A 126 9.74 12.72 -11.55
C PRO A 126 9.12 11.42 -12.05
N LEU A 127 7.94 11.50 -12.65
CA LEU A 127 7.31 10.37 -13.32
C LEU A 127 7.75 10.31 -14.80
N SER A 128 8.17 9.14 -15.26
CA SER A 128 8.46 8.90 -16.68
C SER A 128 7.18 8.76 -17.50
N PHE A 129 7.27 8.98 -18.81
CA PHE A 129 6.15 8.71 -19.74
C PHE A 129 5.61 7.28 -19.56
N LEU A 130 6.50 6.29 -19.48
CA LEU A 130 6.13 4.88 -19.30
C LEU A 130 5.30 4.68 -18.01
N SER A 131 5.73 5.27 -16.89
CA SER A 131 4.99 5.17 -15.62
C SER A 131 3.60 5.82 -15.70
N LEU A 132 3.49 6.97 -16.37
CA LEU A 132 2.22 7.66 -16.60
C LEU A 132 1.27 6.84 -17.49
N GLU A 133 1.79 6.23 -18.56
CA GLU A 133 1.01 5.33 -19.42
C GLU A 133 0.48 4.11 -18.64
N GLN A 134 1.33 3.47 -17.83
CA GLN A 134 0.95 2.33 -16.99
C GLN A 134 -0.14 2.71 -15.98
N MET A 135 0.00 3.86 -15.32
CA MET A 135 -1.01 4.37 -14.39
C MET A 135 -2.34 4.66 -15.09
N THR A 136 -2.31 5.24 -16.30
CA THR A 136 -3.50 5.53 -17.11
C THR A 136 -4.23 4.24 -17.45
N LYS A 137 -3.53 3.23 -17.96
CA LYS A 137 -4.12 1.93 -18.32
C LYS A 137 -4.69 1.20 -17.10
N LEU A 138 -4.01 1.19 -15.97
CA LEU A 138 -4.55 0.60 -14.74
C LEU A 138 -5.76 1.37 -14.21
N SER A 139 -5.74 2.70 -14.28
CA SER A 139 -6.87 3.54 -13.86
C SER A 139 -8.11 3.28 -14.70
N SER A 140 -7.98 3.08 -16.02
CA SER A 140 -9.11 2.72 -16.90
C SER A 140 -9.73 1.36 -16.56
N GLN A 141 -8.99 0.47 -15.87
CA GLN A 141 -9.48 -0.80 -15.35
C GLN A 141 -10.07 -0.70 -13.92
N GLY A 142 -10.24 0.52 -13.39
CA GLY A 142 -10.80 0.75 -12.06
C GLY A 142 -9.81 0.70 -10.91
N VAL A 143 -8.50 0.61 -11.18
CA VAL A 143 -7.46 0.75 -10.16
C VAL A 143 -7.38 2.21 -9.72
N CYS A 144 -7.39 2.45 -8.41
CA CYS A 144 -7.25 3.78 -7.87
C CYS A 144 -5.76 4.13 -7.73
N ILE A 145 -5.28 5.07 -8.54
CA ILE A 145 -3.93 5.63 -8.42
C ILE A 145 -3.97 6.75 -7.39
N ALA A 146 -3.24 6.59 -6.29
CA ALA A 146 -3.31 7.47 -5.12
C ALA A 146 -1.92 7.80 -4.59
N PRO A 147 -1.10 8.55 -5.34
CA PRO A 147 0.24 8.94 -4.90
C PRO A 147 0.19 9.74 -3.59
N PRO A 148 1.28 9.72 -2.79
CA PRO A 148 1.36 10.47 -1.54
C PRO A 148 1.62 11.96 -1.79
N ILE A 149 0.57 12.68 -2.20
CA ILE A 149 0.59 14.12 -2.47
C ILE A 149 -0.15 14.83 -1.35
N TYR A 150 0.42 15.93 -0.84
CA TYR A 150 -0.22 16.73 0.18
C TYR A 150 -1.06 17.87 -0.41
N ALA A 151 -1.95 18.44 0.41
CA ALA A 151 -2.70 19.62 0.05
C ALA A 151 -2.74 20.61 1.22
N SER A 152 -2.54 21.89 0.92
CA SER A 152 -2.41 22.97 1.92
C SER A 152 -3.66 23.17 2.77
N TYR A 153 -4.86 22.89 2.25
CA TYR A 153 -6.13 23.06 2.98
C TYR A 153 -6.24 22.18 4.24
N SER A 154 -5.44 21.14 4.34
CA SER A 154 -5.46 20.22 5.51
C SER A 154 -4.85 20.84 6.77
N GLY A 155 -4.27 22.03 6.67
CA GLY A 155 -3.66 22.74 7.79
C GLY A 155 -2.34 22.11 8.26
N VAL A 156 -1.62 21.45 7.35
CA VAL A 156 -0.31 20.83 7.63
C VAL A 156 0.67 21.88 8.17
N LYS A 157 1.24 21.62 9.34
CA LYS A 157 2.23 22.47 10.01
C LYS A 157 3.61 21.82 10.09
N ASP A 158 3.63 20.49 10.12
CA ASP A 158 4.84 19.70 10.27
C ASP A 158 4.76 18.40 9.44
N LEU A 159 5.83 17.60 9.51
CA LEU A 159 5.91 16.34 8.79
C LEU A 159 4.85 15.34 9.26
N GLU A 160 4.52 15.32 10.54
CA GLU A 160 3.54 14.39 11.09
C GLU A 160 2.14 14.69 10.55
N ASP A 161 1.76 15.95 10.46
CA ASP A 161 0.49 16.39 9.87
C ASP A 161 0.41 16.00 8.39
N LEU A 162 1.53 16.16 7.64
CA LEU A 162 1.62 15.75 6.24
C LEU A 162 1.40 14.25 6.07
N GLU A 163 2.07 13.44 6.88
CA GLU A 163 1.89 11.99 6.89
C GLU A 163 0.46 11.60 7.29
N ASN A 164 -0.11 12.26 8.29
CA ASN A 164 -1.49 12.06 8.73
C ASN A 164 -2.48 12.37 7.61
N PHE A 165 -2.25 13.43 6.85
CA PHE A 165 -3.07 13.76 5.70
C PHE A 165 -3.01 12.65 4.63
N ILE A 166 -1.82 12.24 4.21
CA ILE A 166 -1.62 11.19 3.19
C ILE A 166 -2.28 9.88 3.62
N VAL A 167 -1.97 9.41 4.84
CA VAL A 167 -2.53 8.17 5.38
C VAL A 167 -4.05 8.26 5.52
N GLY A 168 -4.55 9.40 5.98
CA GLY A 168 -5.98 9.65 6.07
C GLY A 168 -6.69 9.60 4.72
N LYS A 169 -6.08 10.13 3.64
CA LYS A 169 -6.62 10.01 2.27
C LYS A 169 -6.70 8.55 1.83
N TRP A 170 -5.70 7.73 2.13
CA TRP A 170 -5.74 6.29 1.84
C TRP A 170 -6.81 5.56 2.66
N LEU A 171 -6.99 5.93 3.94
CA LEU A 171 -8.07 5.39 4.79
C LEU A 171 -9.46 5.75 4.25
N ASN A 172 -9.65 6.98 3.75
CA ASN A 172 -10.89 7.39 3.09
C ASN A 172 -11.20 6.54 1.86
N LEU A 173 -10.20 6.28 0.99
CA LEU A 173 -10.34 5.40 -0.18
C LEU A 173 -10.69 3.96 0.23
N LEU A 174 -10.18 3.51 1.38
CA LEU A 174 -10.52 2.23 2.00
C LEU A 174 -11.87 2.25 2.71
N LYS A 175 -12.55 3.40 2.79
CA LYS A 175 -13.80 3.62 3.56
C LYS A 175 -13.63 3.24 5.04
N ILE A 176 -12.51 3.62 5.64
CA ILE A 176 -12.19 3.47 7.05
C ILE A 176 -12.31 4.83 7.73
N LYS A 177 -13.17 4.93 8.75
CA LYS A 177 -13.35 6.17 9.53
C LYS A 177 -12.06 6.52 10.29
N HIS A 178 -11.67 7.79 10.24
CA HIS A 178 -10.48 8.31 10.94
C HIS A 178 -10.63 9.82 11.23
N ASN A 179 -9.75 10.34 12.09
CA ASN A 179 -9.69 11.76 12.47
C ASN A 179 -8.25 12.29 12.34
N LEU A 180 -7.50 11.84 11.30
CA LEU A 180 -6.09 12.18 11.14
C LEU A 180 -5.86 13.58 10.59
N PHE A 181 -6.84 14.18 9.94
CA PHE A 181 -6.74 15.55 9.43
C PHE A 181 -8.13 16.22 9.37
N LYS A 182 -8.14 17.55 9.34
CA LYS A 182 -9.36 18.34 9.17
C LYS A 182 -9.88 18.15 7.75
N LYS A 183 -11.17 17.80 7.59
CA LYS A 183 -11.82 17.71 6.29
C LYS A 183 -12.11 19.12 5.77
N TRP A 184 -12.26 19.24 4.47
CA TRP A 184 -12.82 20.41 3.84
C TRP A 184 -14.33 20.43 4.15
N ASP A 185 -14.79 21.49 4.83
CA ASP A 185 -16.20 21.71 5.18
C ASP A 185 -16.84 22.61 4.12
#